data_0b88220dcf1a6ea04875236f9cd889e0
#
_entry.id   0b88220dcf1a6ea04875236f9cd889e0
#
_cell.length_a   1.000
_cell.length_b   1.000
_cell.length_c   1.000
_cell.angle_alpha   90.00
_cell.angle_beta   90.00
_cell.angle_gamma   90.00
#
_symmetry.space_group_name_H-M   'P 1'
#
loop_
_entity.id
_entity.type
_entity.pdbx_description
1 polymer ?
#
loop_
_entity_poly.entity_id
_entity_poly.type
_entity_poly.pdbx_seq_one_letter_code
_entity_poly.pdbx_strand_id
1 'polypeptide(L)'
;MVLFFVVFFIVYSAANYYIFIHGWQAIAHFPFLKPFYITIFLFAASAYIISKIIGANIPDTLYDILLWSGSFWFAFMLYFFLFIILIDITRLFNHFFNIYPAFISANYSLAKFVAFLTAIIIIIGFINTKNIKINYAEIDIPKKSSNMNGLNLVLVADFHMTPINNSNLLKKIVEKINTLNADIVLMPGDVLDDNINILRRRNIGKSLSKIKSKYGVFISNGNHEFINGVEEMNKYLDEMKLNVLRDSSILINKSFYVVGREDRSKINFTGYQRKSLKEILTNVNRDYPVIMLDHTPSGLDRKSVV
;
A
#
# COMPACT_ATOMS: atom_id res chain seq x y z
N MET A 1 -0.44 -19.65 4.57
CA MET A 1 0.05 -18.51 5.38
C MET A 1 1.44 -18.76 5.98
N VAL A 2 1.67 -19.82 6.78
CA VAL A 2 2.98 -20.11 7.42
C VAL A 2 4.14 -20.16 6.42
N LEU A 3 4.00 -20.89 5.31
CA LEU A 3 5.03 -20.99 4.27
C LEU A 3 5.42 -19.62 3.69
N PHE A 4 4.45 -18.73 3.49
CA PHE A 4 4.71 -17.37 3.01
C PHE A 4 5.61 -16.59 3.98
N PHE A 5 5.31 -16.62 5.28
CA PHE A 5 6.14 -15.95 6.28
C PHE A 5 7.53 -16.56 6.38
N VAL A 6 7.65 -17.90 6.32
CA VAL A 6 8.94 -18.57 6.34
C VAL A 6 9.81 -18.13 5.16
N VAL A 7 9.26 -18.14 3.94
CA VAL A 7 9.97 -17.70 2.74
C VAL A 7 10.33 -16.21 2.84
N PHE A 8 9.39 -15.38 3.29
CA PHE A 8 9.63 -13.94 3.49
C PHE A 8 10.81 -13.71 4.45
N PHE A 9 10.81 -14.35 5.62
CA PHE A 9 11.88 -14.15 6.60
C PHE A 9 13.23 -14.70 6.12
N ILE A 10 13.27 -15.80 5.37
CA ILE A 10 14.51 -16.31 4.76
C ILE A 10 15.07 -15.29 3.77
N VAL A 11 14.25 -14.81 2.82
CA VAL A 11 14.68 -13.86 1.80
C VAL A 11 15.10 -12.52 2.45
N TYR A 12 14.31 -12.03 3.39
CA TYR A 12 14.60 -10.80 4.13
C TYR A 12 15.92 -10.89 4.89
N SER A 13 16.14 -11.99 5.62
CA SER A 13 17.39 -12.23 6.37
C SER A 13 18.59 -12.37 5.46
N ALA A 14 18.46 -13.08 4.34
CA ALA A 14 19.54 -13.25 3.37
C ALA A 14 19.94 -11.91 2.73
N ALA A 15 18.97 -11.09 2.31
CA ALA A 15 19.23 -9.77 1.76
C ALA A 15 19.90 -8.84 2.78
N ASN A 16 19.40 -8.82 4.02
CA ASN A 16 20.01 -8.03 5.10
C ASN A 16 21.44 -8.51 5.42
N TYR A 17 21.66 -9.82 5.49
CA TYR A 17 22.99 -10.37 5.74
C TYR A 17 23.97 -10.00 4.63
N TYR A 18 23.55 -10.08 3.36
CA TYR A 18 24.37 -9.71 2.22
C TYR A 18 24.78 -8.22 2.28
N ILE A 19 23.83 -7.31 2.56
CA ILE A 19 24.11 -5.89 2.72
C ILE A 19 25.03 -5.65 3.93
N PHE A 20 24.76 -6.34 5.06
CA PHE A 20 25.56 -6.22 6.27
C PHE A 20 27.02 -6.53 6.03
N ILE A 21 27.34 -7.64 5.38
CA ILE A 21 28.71 -8.05 5.09
C ILE A 21 29.44 -7.02 4.24
N HIS A 22 28.82 -6.50 3.18
CA HIS A 22 29.44 -5.49 2.34
C HIS A 22 29.69 -4.16 3.08
N GLY A 23 28.73 -3.72 3.89
CA GLY A 23 28.94 -2.55 4.75
C GLY A 23 30.05 -2.79 5.79
N TRP A 24 30.09 -3.97 6.40
CA TRP A 24 31.15 -4.35 7.33
C TRP A 24 32.55 -4.32 6.71
N GLN A 25 32.67 -4.83 5.49
CA GLN A 25 33.91 -4.77 4.70
C GLN A 25 34.27 -3.32 4.33
N ALA A 26 33.30 -2.50 4.00
CA ALA A 26 33.53 -1.10 3.64
C ALA A 26 34.13 -0.28 4.78
N ILE A 27 33.76 -0.60 6.04
CA ILE A 27 34.27 0.07 7.24
C ILE A 27 35.45 -0.67 7.91
N ALA A 28 36.07 -1.64 7.23
CA ALA A 28 37.13 -2.47 7.82
C ALA A 28 38.30 -1.64 8.37
N HIS A 29 38.65 -0.54 7.70
CA HIS A 29 39.70 0.38 8.14
C HIS A 29 39.33 1.29 9.31
N PHE A 30 38.09 1.25 9.79
CA PHE A 30 37.58 2.08 10.87
C PHE A 30 36.98 1.23 11.99
N PRO A 31 37.79 0.50 12.78
CA PRO A 31 37.29 -0.44 13.79
C PRO A 31 36.35 0.20 14.81
N PHE A 32 36.53 1.47 15.15
CA PHE A 32 35.70 2.21 16.09
C PHE A 32 34.26 2.42 15.59
N LEU A 33 34.01 2.35 14.27
CA LEU A 33 32.65 2.45 13.69
C LEU A 33 31.86 1.16 13.78
N LYS A 34 32.52 0.01 13.97
CA LYS A 34 31.87 -1.30 13.94
C LYS A 34 30.74 -1.48 14.97
N PRO A 35 30.87 -1.09 16.24
CA PRO A 35 29.78 -1.22 17.21
C PRO A 35 28.56 -0.37 16.80
N PHE A 36 28.78 0.86 16.34
CA PHE A 36 27.70 1.75 15.86
C PHE A 36 27.02 1.18 14.63
N TYR A 37 27.78 0.64 13.69
CA TYR A 37 27.25 -0.01 12.50
C TYR A 37 26.32 -1.17 12.84
N ILE A 38 26.75 -2.08 13.72
CA ILE A 38 25.93 -3.22 14.18
C ILE A 38 24.62 -2.70 14.79
N THR A 39 24.72 -1.77 15.75
CA THR A 39 23.55 -1.26 16.48
C THR A 39 22.56 -0.60 15.55
N ILE A 40 23.02 0.30 14.68
CA ILE A 40 22.15 1.02 13.73
C ILE A 40 21.53 0.06 12.72
N PHE A 41 22.33 -0.87 12.20
CA PHE A 41 21.85 -1.86 11.24
C PHE A 41 20.76 -2.76 11.82
N LEU A 42 21.01 -3.35 12.99
CA LEU A 42 20.04 -4.22 13.66
C LEU A 42 18.77 -3.46 14.03
N PHE A 43 18.90 -2.22 14.53
CA PHE A 43 17.75 -1.38 14.78
C PHE A 43 16.93 -1.14 13.50
N ALA A 44 17.56 -0.70 12.42
CA ALA A 44 16.88 -0.40 11.16
C ALA A 44 16.20 -1.66 10.58
N ALA A 45 16.91 -2.78 10.55
CA ALA A 45 16.40 -4.05 10.02
C ALA A 45 15.25 -4.63 10.87
N SER A 46 15.21 -4.40 12.17
CA SER A 46 14.15 -4.94 13.04
C SER A 46 12.99 -3.97 13.29
N ALA A 47 13.18 -2.68 13.11
CA ALA A 47 12.26 -1.63 13.55
C ALA A 47 10.84 -1.79 13.01
N TYR A 48 10.66 -2.10 11.72
CA TYR A 48 9.33 -2.30 11.14
C TYR A 48 8.61 -3.50 11.76
N ILE A 49 9.32 -4.62 11.88
CA ILE A 49 8.76 -5.86 12.45
C ILE A 49 8.34 -5.62 13.90
N ILE A 50 9.20 -4.98 14.68
CA ILE A 50 8.91 -4.61 16.08
C ILE A 50 7.69 -3.68 16.13
N SER A 51 7.62 -2.66 15.26
CA SER A 51 6.48 -1.74 15.24
C SER A 51 5.14 -2.46 15.00
N LYS A 52 5.11 -3.47 14.14
CA LYS A 52 3.89 -4.23 13.84
C LYS A 52 3.51 -5.22 14.96
N ILE A 53 4.49 -5.75 15.72
CA ILE A 53 4.22 -6.71 16.80
C ILE A 53 3.75 -5.99 18.06
N ILE A 54 4.42 -4.92 18.49
CA ILE A 54 4.15 -4.28 19.78
C ILE A 54 3.57 -2.87 19.68
N GLY A 55 3.39 -2.35 18.46
CA GLY A 55 3.04 -0.96 18.20
C GLY A 55 1.77 -0.46 18.88
N ALA A 56 0.76 -1.35 19.04
CA ALA A 56 -0.48 -1.00 19.73
C ALA A 56 -0.27 -0.70 21.24
N ASN A 57 0.80 -1.24 21.84
CA ASN A 57 1.08 -1.23 23.28
C ASN A 57 2.19 -0.28 23.70
N ILE A 58 2.75 0.49 22.77
CA ILE A 58 3.83 1.45 23.03
C ILE A 58 3.37 2.89 22.78
N PRO A 59 4.09 3.90 23.37
CA PRO A 59 3.80 5.30 23.11
C PRO A 59 3.90 5.65 21.61
N ASP A 60 3.04 6.57 21.16
CA ASP A 60 2.94 6.96 19.75
C ASP A 60 4.28 7.44 19.17
N THR A 61 5.07 8.18 19.92
CA THR A 61 6.39 8.66 19.50
C THR A 61 7.34 7.49 19.19
N LEU A 62 7.38 6.49 20.08
CA LEU A 62 8.22 5.31 19.87
C LEU A 62 7.73 4.48 18.69
N TYR A 63 6.42 4.32 18.57
CA TYR A 63 5.81 3.68 17.40
C TYR A 63 6.21 4.38 16.11
N ASP A 64 6.14 5.72 16.06
CA ASP A 64 6.53 6.49 14.87
C ASP A 64 8.00 6.30 14.52
N ILE A 65 8.90 6.37 15.50
CA ILE A 65 10.33 6.14 15.29
C ILE A 65 10.57 4.76 14.66
N LEU A 66 9.98 3.72 15.23
CA LEU A 66 10.12 2.35 14.72
C LEU A 66 9.51 2.19 13.32
N LEU A 67 8.30 2.71 13.13
CA LEU A 67 7.58 2.58 11.87
C LEU A 67 8.30 3.33 10.73
N TRP A 68 8.69 4.59 10.95
CA TRP A 68 9.40 5.39 9.96
C TRP A 68 10.78 4.81 9.66
N SER A 69 11.57 4.49 10.68
CA SER A 69 12.91 3.93 10.49
C SER A 69 12.85 2.62 9.71
N GLY A 70 11.94 1.73 10.09
CA GLY A 70 11.80 0.45 9.43
C GLY A 70 11.23 0.53 8.01
N SER A 71 10.28 1.45 7.76
CA SER A 71 9.73 1.66 6.41
C SER A 71 10.77 2.22 5.45
N PHE A 72 11.56 3.20 5.90
CA PHE A 72 12.68 3.69 5.10
C PHE A 72 13.75 2.62 4.90
N TRP A 73 13.98 1.77 5.91
CA TRP A 73 14.93 0.66 5.77
C TRP A 73 14.57 -0.27 4.62
N PHE A 74 13.30 -0.61 4.41
CA PHE A 74 12.90 -1.42 3.27
C PHE A 74 13.31 -0.79 1.93
N ALA A 75 13.14 0.52 1.78
CA ALA A 75 13.58 1.23 0.59
C ALA A 75 15.11 1.23 0.45
N PHE A 76 15.83 1.53 1.53
CA PHE A 76 17.29 1.46 1.54
C PHE A 76 17.79 0.05 1.23
N MET A 77 17.22 -0.96 1.85
CA MET A 77 17.57 -2.37 1.64
C MET A 77 17.43 -2.76 0.17
N LEU A 78 16.32 -2.39 -0.49
CA LEU A 78 16.10 -2.70 -1.90
C LEU A 78 17.20 -2.11 -2.78
N TYR A 79 17.47 -0.81 -2.66
CA TYR A 79 18.47 -0.14 -3.50
C TYR A 79 19.88 -0.56 -3.16
N PHE A 80 20.23 -0.73 -1.88
CA PHE A 80 21.55 -1.28 -1.49
C PHE A 80 21.76 -2.66 -2.08
N PHE A 81 20.77 -3.55 -1.96
CA PHE A 81 20.85 -4.89 -2.52
C PHE A 81 21.10 -4.86 -4.03
N LEU A 82 20.32 -4.08 -4.77
CA LEU A 82 20.45 -3.96 -6.22
C LEU A 82 21.83 -3.37 -6.63
N PHE A 83 22.28 -2.31 -5.97
CA PHE A 83 23.57 -1.70 -6.29
C PHE A 83 24.74 -2.60 -5.93
N ILE A 84 24.70 -3.30 -4.79
CA ILE A 84 25.76 -4.22 -4.39
C ILE A 84 25.84 -5.38 -5.38
N ILE A 85 24.71 -5.98 -5.78
CA ILE A 85 24.70 -7.03 -6.81
C ILE A 85 25.30 -6.51 -8.12
N LEU A 86 24.91 -5.32 -8.57
CA LEU A 86 25.46 -4.73 -9.79
C LEU A 86 26.98 -4.56 -9.69
N ILE A 87 27.48 -4.09 -8.56
CA ILE A 87 28.91 -3.94 -8.29
C ILE A 87 29.62 -5.31 -8.31
N ASP A 88 29.05 -6.31 -7.67
CA ASP A 88 29.67 -7.64 -7.61
C ASP A 88 29.68 -8.32 -8.99
N ILE A 89 28.63 -8.13 -9.78
CA ILE A 89 28.62 -8.56 -11.19
C ILE A 89 29.73 -7.85 -11.97
N THR A 90 29.88 -6.53 -11.84
CA THR A 90 30.94 -5.79 -12.54
C THR A 90 32.33 -6.23 -12.08
N ARG A 91 32.53 -6.53 -10.79
CA ARG A 91 33.80 -7.09 -10.28
C ARG A 91 34.08 -8.47 -10.82
N LEU A 92 33.05 -9.31 -10.93
CA LEU A 92 33.19 -10.64 -11.54
C LEU A 92 33.62 -10.55 -12.99
N PHE A 93 33.01 -9.68 -13.79
CA PHE A 93 33.44 -9.41 -15.17
C PHE A 93 34.87 -8.88 -15.22
N ASN A 94 35.22 -7.94 -14.32
CA ASN A 94 36.58 -7.39 -14.31
C ASN A 94 37.63 -8.43 -13.93
N HIS A 95 37.30 -9.43 -13.14
CA HIS A 95 38.21 -10.54 -12.81
C HIS A 95 38.62 -11.33 -14.05
N PHE A 96 37.75 -11.48 -15.05
CA PHE A 96 38.02 -12.23 -16.27
C PHE A 96 38.61 -11.36 -17.37
N PHE A 97 38.26 -10.08 -17.46
CA PHE A 97 38.57 -9.24 -18.61
C PHE A 97 39.53 -8.09 -18.32
N ASN A 98 39.84 -7.79 -17.06
CA ASN A 98 40.70 -6.69 -16.60
C ASN A 98 40.40 -5.32 -17.26
N ILE A 99 39.11 -4.98 -17.40
CA ILE A 99 38.64 -3.79 -18.14
C ILE A 99 38.65 -2.53 -17.27
N TYR A 100 38.44 -2.66 -15.95
CA TYR A 100 38.20 -1.53 -15.06
C TYR A 100 39.38 -1.15 -14.21
N PRO A 101 39.59 0.17 -13.97
CA PRO A 101 40.68 0.65 -13.14
C PRO A 101 40.51 0.26 -11.66
N ALA A 102 41.63 0.23 -10.93
CA ALA A 102 41.68 -0.20 -9.51
C ALA A 102 40.78 0.57 -8.53
N PHE A 103 40.23 1.74 -8.89
CA PHE A 103 39.37 2.49 -8.00
C PHE A 103 38.03 1.79 -7.68
N ILE A 104 37.55 0.88 -8.53
CA ILE A 104 36.35 0.05 -8.29
C ILE A 104 36.60 -0.97 -7.17
N SER A 105 37.84 -1.25 -6.84
CA SER A 105 38.24 -2.09 -5.72
C SER A 105 38.15 -1.36 -4.33
N ALA A 106 38.05 -0.02 -4.32
CA ALA A 106 38.03 0.78 -3.13
C ALA A 106 36.66 0.71 -2.40
N ASN A 107 36.44 -0.32 -1.59
CA ASN A 107 35.17 -0.63 -0.92
C ASN A 107 34.54 0.58 -0.20
N TYR A 108 35.33 1.40 0.50
CA TYR A 108 34.82 2.53 1.28
C TYR A 108 34.25 3.67 0.41
N SER A 109 34.99 4.07 -0.64
CA SER A 109 34.54 5.13 -1.55
C SER A 109 33.31 4.71 -2.34
N LEU A 110 33.27 3.46 -2.77
CA LEU A 110 32.12 2.91 -3.49
C LEU A 110 30.89 2.77 -2.58
N ALA A 111 31.08 2.35 -1.32
CA ALA A 111 30.00 2.29 -0.34
C ALA A 111 29.39 3.69 -0.06
N LYS A 112 30.22 4.73 0.06
CA LYS A 112 29.73 6.11 0.17
C LYS A 112 28.95 6.57 -1.04
N PHE A 113 29.42 6.25 -2.24
CA PHE A 113 28.73 6.57 -3.48
C PHE A 113 27.36 5.89 -3.57
N VAL A 114 27.31 4.60 -3.26
CA VAL A 114 26.05 3.82 -3.23
C VAL A 114 25.08 4.40 -2.18
N ALA A 115 25.57 4.70 -0.98
CA ALA A 115 24.74 5.31 0.08
C ALA A 115 24.18 6.66 -0.35
N PHE A 116 25.01 7.52 -0.96
CA PHE A 116 24.59 8.82 -1.46
C PHE A 116 23.55 8.72 -2.58
N LEU A 117 23.80 7.86 -3.58
CA LEU A 117 22.88 7.65 -4.68
C LEU A 117 21.53 7.08 -4.20
N THR A 118 21.58 6.09 -3.31
CA THR A 118 20.37 5.52 -2.67
C THR A 118 19.57 6.60 -1.93
N ALA A 119 20.25 7.43 -1.16
CA ALA A 119 19.57 8.52 -0.43
C ALA A 119 18.87 9.50 -1.39
N ILE A 120 19.53 9.89 -2.49
CA ILE A 120 18.93 10.75 -3.52
C ILE A 120 17.68 10.11 -4.12
N ILE A 121 17.75 8.83 -4.52
CA ILE A 121 16.62 8.11 -5.12
C ILE A 121 15.44 8.08 -4.15
N ILE A 122 15.70 7.76 -2.88
CA ILE A 122 14.65 7.70 -1.86
C ILE A 122 14.03 9.08 -1.60
N ILE A 123 14.85 10.13 -1.51
CA ILE A 123 14.35 11.51 -1.31
C ILE A 123 13.48 11.93 -2.49
N ILE A 124 13.92 11.72 -3.72
CA ILE A 124 13.14 12.05 -4.93
C ILE A 124 11.85 11.25 -4.95
N GLY A 125 11.91 9.93 -4.69
CA GLY A 125 10.74 9.07 -4.59
C GLY A 125 9.75 9.57 -3.54
N PHE A 126 10.23 9.88 -2.35
CA PHE A 126 9.40 10.38 -1.24
C PHE A 126 8.73 11.74 -1.56
N ILE A 127 9.45 12.65 -2.23
CA ILE A 127 8.87 13.92 -2.67
C ILE A 127 7.77 13.66 -3.72
N ASN A 128 8.03 12.74 -4.66
CA ASN A 128 7.08 12.42 -5.72
C ASN A 128 5.78 11.78 -5.19
N THR A 129 5.83 11.02 -4.09
CA THR A 129 4.61 10.44 -3.47
C THR A 129 3.63 11.49 -2.95
N LYS A 130 4.08 12.74 -2.74
CA LYS A 130 3.21 13.85 -2.30
C LYS A 130 2.51 14.57 -3.44
N ASN A 131 2.82 14.23 -4.68
CA ASN A 131 2.24 14.85 -5.87
C ASN A 131 1.00 14.05 -6.33
N ILE A 132 -0.18 14.51 -5.94
CA ILE A 132 -1.46 13.89 -6.29
C ILE A 132 -1.78 14.22 -7.76
N LYS A 133 -1.80 13.18 -8.60
CA LYS A 133 -2.18 13.28 -10.01
C LYS A 133 -3.64 12.86 -10.20
N ILE A 134 -4.35 13.52 -11.09
CA ILE A 134 -5.70 13.14 -11.50
C ILE A 134 -5.62 12.68 -12.95
N ASN A 135 -6.14 11.48 -13.19
CA ASN A 135 -6.32 10.95 -14.54
C ASN A 135 -7.80 11.00 -14.88
N TYR A 136 -8.12 11.40 -16.10
CA TYR A 136 -9.49 11.46 -16.60
C TYR A 136 -9.69 10.32 -17.59
N ALA A 137 -10.85 9.69 -17.50
CA ALA A 137 -11.31 8.68 -18.46
C ALA A 137 -12.79 8.91 -18.72
N GLU A 138 -13.21 8.77 -19.95
CA GLU A 138 -14.62 8.82 -20.35
C GLU A 138 -15.01 7.44 -20.85
N ILE A 139 -16.15 6.92 -20.38
CA ILE A 139 -16.62 5.57 -20.69
C ILE A 139 -18.08 5.67 -21.07
N ASP A 140 -18.39 5.27 -22.30
CA ASP A 140 -19.77 5.15 -22.77
C ASP A 140 -20.36 3.81 -22.32
N ILE A 141 -21.51 3.87 -21.63
CA ILE A 141 -22.27 2.71 -21.21
C ILE A 141 -23.53 2.60 -22.05
N PRO A 142 -23.71 1.55 -22.85
CA PRO A 142 -24.83 1.43 -23.79
C PRO A 142 -26.20 1.27 -23.10
N LYS A 143 -26.23 0.99 -21.79
CA LYS A 143 -27.46 0.82 -21.01
C LYS A 143 -28.01 2.17 -20.59
N LYS A 144 -29.28 2.41 -20.84
CA LYS A 144 -29.96 3.64 -20.42
C LYS A 144 -30.37 3.52 -18.96
N SER A 145 -29.92 4.49 -18.14
CA SER A 145 -30.50 4.70 -16.83
C SER A 145 -31.76 5.55 -16.98
N SER A 146 -32.73 5.37 -16.07
CA SER A 146 -34.03 6.04 -16.20
C SER A 146 -33.97 7.57 -16.06
N ASN A 147 -32.96 8.13 -15.40
CA ASN A 147 -32.93 9.55 -14.99
C ASN A 147 -31.57 10.24 -15.14
N MET A 148 -30.59 9.64 -15.83
CA MET A 148 -29.25 10.19 -15.91
C MET A 148 -28.67 10.12 -17.32
N ASN A 149 -28.11 11.23 -17.79
CA ASN A 149 -27.38 11.31 -19.07
C ASN A 149 -25.86 11.16 -18.87
N GLY A 150 -25.37 11.22 -17.65
CA GLY A 150 -23.96 11.07 -17.30
C GLY A 150 -23.77 10.96 -15.79
N LEU A 151 -22.60 10.45 -15.38
CA LEU A 151 -22.22 10.30 -13.99
C LEU A 151 -20.76 10.74 -13.83
N ASN A 152 -20.52 11.76 -13.00
CA ASN A 152 -19.17 12.14 -12.60
C ASN A 152 -18.72 11.28 -11.41
N LEU A 153 -17.87 10.29 -11.70
CA LEU A 153 -17.39 9.32 -10.76
C LEU A 153 -15.92 9.57 -10.41
N VAL A 154 -15.61 9.63 -9.13
CA VAL A 154 -14.24 9.65 -8.64
C VAL A 154 -13.88 8.26 -8.10
N LEU A 155 -12.83 7.67 -8.64
CA LEU A 155 -12.28 6.38 -8.20
C LEU A 155 -10.96 6.61 -7.48
N VAL A 156 -10.84 6.08 -6.26
CA VAL A 156 -9.60 6.12 -5.47
C VAL A 156 -9.42 4.79 -4.77
N ALA A 157 -8.30 4.13 -5.00
CA ALA A 157 -7.97 2.83 -4.38
C ALA A 157 -6.66 2.91 -3.60
N ASP A 158 -6.40 1.89 -2.79
CA ASP A 158 -5.09 1.66 -2.16
C ASP A 158 -4.59 2.86 -1.35
N PHE A 159 -5.45 3.43 -0.51
CA PHE A 159 -5.05 4.52 0.37
C PHE A 159 -3.98 4.08 1.38
N HIS A 160 -4.05 2.83 1.85
CA HIS A 160 -3.16 2.30 2.89
C HIS A 160 -2.94 3.29 4.02
N MET A 161 -4.04 3.71 4.66
CA MET A 161 -4.01 4.71 5.72
C MET A 161 -3.27 4.18 6.94
N THR A 162 -2.07 4.71 7.13
CA THR A 162 -1.17 4.43 8.26
C THR A 162 -0.76 5.75 8.91
N PRO A 163 -0.11 5.74 10.07
CA PRO A 163 0.52 6.95 10.63
C PRO A 163 1.57 7.60 9.72
N ILE A 164 2.17 6.86 8.79
CA ILE A 164 3.12 7.40 7.79
C ILE A 164 2.39 8.25 6.75
N ASN A 165 1.27 7.75 6.23
CA ASN A 165 0.40 8.45 5.28
C ASN A 165 -0.53 9.39 6.06
N ASN A 166 0.06 10.31 6.75
CA ASN A 166 -0.54 11.10 7.81
C ASN A 166 -1.76 11.93 7.38
N SER A 167 -2.43 12.49 8.38
CA SER A 167 -3.62 13.32 8.23
C SER A 167 -3.48 14.47 7.21
N ASN A 168 -2.28 14.95 6.93
CA ASN A 168 -2.06 16.07 5.99
C ASN A 168 -2.14 15.64 4.54
N LEU A 169 -1.59 14.48 4.17
CA LEU A 169 -1.74 13.95 2.81
C LEU A 169 -3.20 13.60 2.55
N LEU A 170 -3.85 12.92 3.49
CA LEU A 170 -5.26 12.59 3.38
C LEU A 170 -6.16 13.83 3.24
N LYS A 171 -5.90 14.88 4.03
CA LYS A 171 -6.63 16.15 3.89
C LYS A 171 -6.51 16.71 2.48
N LYS A 172 -5.30 16.74 1.91
CA LYS A 172 -5.06 17.20 0.54
C LYS A 172 -5.81 16.34 -0.50
N ILE A 173 -5.82 15.01 -0.31
CA ILE A 173 -6.56 14.10 -1.18
C ILE A 173 -8.07 14.41 -1.10
N VAL A 174 -8.62 14.53 0.10
CA VAL A 174 -10.04 14.85 0.30
C VAL A 174 -10.41 16.22 -0.29
N GLU A 175 -9.58 17.24 -0.06
CA GLU A 175 -9.76 18.56 -0.69
C GLU A 175 -9.76 18.44 -2.22
N LYS A 176 -8.82 17.67 -2.78
CA LYS A 176 -8.73 17.44 -4.21
C LYS A 176 -9.97 16.71 -4.76
N ILE A 177 -10.44 15.64 -4.09
CA ILE A 177 -11.69 14.96 -4.45
C ILE A 177 -12.86 15.94 -4.46
N ASN A 178 -12.96 16.79 -3.44
CA ASN A 178 -14.05 17.75 -3.32
C ASN A 178 -14.04 18.81 -4.44
N THR A 179 -12.88 19.13 -5.02
CA THR A 179 -12.82 20.05 -6.20
C THR A 179 -13.35 19.42 -7.49
N LEU A 180 -13.47 18.10 -7.54
CA LEU A 180 -13.96 17.37 -8.72
C LEU A 180 -15.48 17.33 -8.84
N ASN A 181 -16.22 17.81 -7.83
CA ASN A 181 -17.69 17.84 -7.80
C ASN A 181 -18.30 16.46 -8.14
N ALA A 182 -17.78 15.40 -7.51
CA ALA A 182 -18.20 14.04 -7.80
C ALA A 182 -19.69 13.81 -7.51
N ASP A 183 -20.39 13.12 -8.41
CA ASP A 183 -21.70 12.57 -8.10
C ASP A 183 -21.57 11.39 -7.12
N ILE A 184 -20.54 10.57 -7.29
CA ILE A 184 -20.26 9.42 -6.45
C ILE A 184 -18.74 9.22 -6.28
N VAL A 185 -18.32 8.77 -5.11
CA VAL A 185 -16.92 8.39 -4.85
C VAL A 185 -16.86 6.91 -4.54
N LEU A 186 -15.97 6.20 -5.21
CA LEU A 186 -15.78 4.76 -5.10
C LEU A 186 -14.37 4.43 -4.63
N MET A 187 -14.26 3.54 -3.63
CA MET A 187 -12.99 3.12 -3.03
C MET A 187 -12.92 1.58 -2.99
N PRO A 188 -12.36 0.94 -4.02
CA PRO A 188 -12.27 -0.50 -4.09
C PRO A 188 -11.11 -1.07 -3.26
N GLY A 189 -11.23 -1.01 -1.93
CA GLY A 189 -10.36 -1.70 -0.97
C GLY A 189 -9.08 -0.99 -0.55
N ASP A 190 -8.44 -1.59 0.45
CA ASP A 190 -7.18 -1.17 1.07
C ASP A 190 -7.19 0.30 1.51
N VAL A 191 -8.28 0.70 2.15
CA VAL A 191 -8.45 2.06 2.70
C VAL A 191 -7.66 2.22 4.00
N LEU A 192 -7.74 1.22 4.90
CA LEU A 192 -7.11 1.23 6.22
C LEU A 192 -6.04 0.13 6.31
N ASP A 193 -4.83 0.48 6.80
CA ASP A 193 -3.69 -0.46 6.82
C ASP A 193 -2.84 -0.34 8.08
N ASP A 194 -3.48 -0.39 9.24
CA ASP A 194 -2.80 -0.50 10.53
C ASP A 194 -3.71 -1.11 11.60
N ASN A 195 -3.17 -1.35 12.79
CA ASN A 195 -3.95 -1.79 13.93
C ASN A 195 -5.07 -0.79 14.25
N ILE A 196 -6.30 -1.27 14.40
CA ILE A 196 -7.49 -0.44 14.60
C ILE A 196 -7.37 0.49 15.82
N ASN A 197 -6.72 0.04 16.90
CA ASN A 197 -6.52 0.85 18.10
C ASN A 197 -5.62 2.07 17.82
N ILE A 198 -4.60 1.89 16.96
CA ILE A 198 -3.72 2.99 16.52
C ILE A 198 -4.52 3.95 15.63
N LEU A 199 -5.27 3.44 14.66
CA LEU A 199 -6.08 4.25 13.76
C LEU A 199 -7.09 5.11 14.52
N ARG A 200 -7.82 4.51 15.48
CA ARG A 200 -8.81 5.20 16.33
C ARG A 200 -8.15 6.23 17.24
N ARG A 201 -7.14 5.84 18.00
CA ARG A 201 -6.42 6.72 18.93
C ARG A 201 -5.88 7.98 18.24
N ARG A 202 -5.44 7.84 17.01
CA ARG A 202 -4.85 8.93 16.21
C ARG A 202 -5.82 9.59 15.25
N ASN A 203 -7.09 9.18 15.23
CA ASN A 203 -8.11 9.66 14.31
C ASN A 203 -7.68 9.58 12.82
N ILE A 204 -6.93 8.52 12.47
CA ILE A 204 -6.48 8.29 11.09
C ILE A 204 -7.69 7.90 10.26
N GLY A 205 -7.84 8.50 9.09
CA GLY A 205 -9.01 8.29 8.25
C GLY A 205 -10.17 9.27 8.50
N LYS A 206 -10.24 9.95 9.64
CA LYS A 206 -11.36 10.86 9.96
C LYS A 206 -11.65 11.92 8.89
N SER A 207 -10.63 12.33 8.12
CA SER A 207 -10.82 13.28 7.03
C SER A 207 -11.67 12.72 5.89
N LEU A 208 -11.81 11.40 5.74
CA LEU A 208 -12.67 10.77 4.73
C LEU A 208 -14.13 11.15 4.92
N SER A 209 -14.59 11.36 6.16
CA SER A 209 -15.96 11.84 6.44
C SER A 209 -16.28 13.23 5.87
N LYS A 210 -15.26 13.96 5.39
CA LYS A 210 -15.40 15.29 4.77
C LYS A 210 -15.51 15.24 3.24
N ILE A 211 -15.46 14.05 2.66
CA ILE A 211 -15.69 13.88 1.22
C ILE A 211 -17.13 14.26 0.90
N LYS A 212 -17.27 15.11 -0.11
CA LYS A 212 -18.55 15.57 -0.60
C LYS A 212 -18.88 14.85 -1.90
N SER A 213 -20.04 14.25 -1.98
CA SER A 213 -20.56 13.63 -3.19
C SER A 213 -22.09 13.56 -3.13
N LYS A 214 -22.74 13.61 -4.27
CA LYS A 214 -24.21 13.66 -4.37
C LYS A 214 -24.86 12.36 -3.88
N TYR A 215 -24.26 11.23 -4.23
CA TYR A 215 -24.81 9.90 -3.93
C TYR A 215 -24.03 9.14 -2.84
N GLY A 216 -23.00 9.77 -2.27
CA GLY A 216 -22.22 9.20 -1.18
C GLY A 216 -20.89 8.56 -1.61
N VAL A 217 -20.22 7.99 -0.63
CA VAL A 217 -18.93 7.28 -0.78
C VAL A 217 -19.19 5.80 -0.55
N PHE A 218 -18.73 4.95 -1.46
CA PHE A 218 -18.89 3.49 -1.38
C PHE A 218 -17.53 2.81 -1.40
N ILE A 219 -17.38 1.82 -0.53
CA ILE A 219 -16.14 1.08 -0.29
C ILE A 219 -16.43 -0.41 -0.45
N SER A 220 -15.51 -1.17 -1.03
CA SER A 220 -15.41 -2.62 -0.83
C SER A 220 -14.16 -2.94 -0.03
N ASN A 221 -14.11 -4.07 0.65
CA ASN A 221 -12.91 -4.47 1.39
C ASN A 221 -11.82 -4.97 0.45
N GLY A 222 -10.57 -4.58 0.71
CA GLY A 222 -9.37 -5.16 0.14
C GLY A 222 -8.75 -6.20 1.09
N ASN A 223 -7.55 -6.67 0.77
CA ASN A 223 -6.88 -7.67 1.60
C ASN A 223 -6.37 -7.10 2.93
N HIS A 224 -6.02 -5.80 2.99
CA HIS A 224 -5.52 -5.18 4.21
C HIS A 224 -6.59 -5.02 5.29
N GLU A 225 -7.85 -4.77 4.93
CA GLU A 225 -8.95 -4.81 5.89
C GLU A 225 -9.08 -6.20 6.53
N PHE A 226 -8.89 -7.29 5.78
CA PHE A 226 -8.91 -8.65 6.32
C PHE A 226 -7.70 -8.96 7.20
N ILE A 227 -6.49 -8.54 6.80
CA ILE A 227 -5.25 -8.71 7.57
C ILE A 227 -5.36 -8.05 8.95
N ASN A 228 -5.95 -6.85 8.99
CA ASN A 228 -6.00 -6.01 10.19
C ASN A 228 -7.30 -6.17 11.01
N GLY A 229 -8.21 -7.09 10.60
CA GLY A 229 -9.46 -7.35 11.31
C GLY A 229 -10.67 -6.63 10.69
N VAL A 230 -11.24 -7.24 9.65
CA VAL A 230 -12.26 -6.65 8.77
C VAL A 230 -13.50 -6.12 9.50
N GLU A 231 -13.96 -6.76 10.58
CA GLU A 231 -15.16 -6.34 11.28
C GLU A 231 -14.96 -4.99 12.00
N GLU A 232 -13.84 -4.83 12.71
CA GLU A 232 -13.53 -3.59 13.40
C GLU A 232 -13.16 -2.46 12.41
N MET A 233 -12.52 -2.81 11.29
CA MET A 233 -12.25 -1.86 10.21
C MET A 233 -13.55 -1.32 9.60
N ASN A 234 -14.48 -2.19 9.26
CA ASN A 234 -15.78 -1.79 8.70
C ASN A 234 -16.58 -0.95 9.67
N LYS A 235 -16.62 -1.32 10.96
CA LYS A 235 -17.26 -0.52 11.99
C LYS A 235 -16.66 0.90 12.07
N TYR A 236 -15.34 1.02 11.94
CA TYR A 236 -14.69 2.32 11.96
C TYR A 236 -15.00 3.15 10.70
N LEU A 237 -15.11 2.52 9.53
CA LEU A 237 -15.54 3.18 8.29
C LEU A 237 -17.01 3.63 8.38
N ASP A 238 -17.88 2.81 8.96
CA ASP A 238 -19.30 3.15 9.17
C ASP A 238 -19.47 4.34 10.12
N GLU A 239 -18.66 4.45 11.18
CA GLU A 239 -18.63 5.61 12.08
C GLU A 239 -18.29 6.92 11.34
N MET A 240 -17.57 6.83 10.24
CA MET A 240 -17.25 7.95 9.34
C MET A 240 -18.34 8.18 8.27
N LYS A 241 -19.46 7.45 8.32
CA LYS A 241 -20.57 7.50 7.34
C LYS A 241 -20.16 7.11 5.92
N LEU A 242 -19.23 6.16 5.80
CA LEU A 242 -18.80 5.59 4.54
C LEU A 242 -19.56 4.27 4.32
N ASN A 243 -20.10 4.06 3.13
CA ASN A 243 -20.93 2.89 2.84
C ASN A 243 -20.05 1.70 2.44
N VAL A 244 -19.88 0.74 3.33
CA VAL A 244 -19.11 -0.48 3.04
C VAL A 244 -20.02 -1.54 2.41
N LEU A 245 -19.72 -1.92 1.19
CA LEU A 245 -20.45 -2.97 0.46
C LEU A 245 -19.70 -4.30 0.57
N ARG A 246 -20.34 -5.28 1.22
CA ARG A 246 -19.76 -6.60 1.51
C ARG A 246 -20.52 -7.68 0.75
N ASP A 247 -19.98 -8.12 -0.40
CA ASP A 247 -20.66 -9.07 -1.30
C ASP A 247 -22.13 -8.68 -1.51
N SER A 248 -22.39 -7.40 -1.77
CA SER A 248 -23.72 -6.81 -1.82
C SER A 248 -23.85 -5.77 -2.92
N SER A 249 -25.08 -5.41 -3.26
CA SER A 249 -25.42 -4.41 -4.26
C SER A 249 -26.40 -3.38 -3.72
N ILE A 250 -26.33 -2.16 -4.22
CA ILE A 250 -27.25 -1.08 -3.90
C ILE A 250 -27.68 -0.35 -5.18
N LEU A 251 -28.97 -0.07 -5.32
CA LEU A 251 -29.52 0.74 -6.41
C LEU A 251 -29.44 2.22 -6.02
N ILE A 252 -28.72 3.01 -6.82
CA ILE A 252 -28.54 4.44 -6.61
C ILE A 252 -29.53 5.21 -7.51
N ASN A 253 -30.29 6.11 -6.88
CA ASN A 253 -31.22 7.04 -7.55
C ASN A 253 -32.12 6.36 -8.60
N LYS A 254 -32.49 5.10 -8.41
CA LYS A 254 -33.25 4.30 -9.40
C LYS A 254 -32.63 4.35 -10.79
N SER A 255 -31.32 4.42 -10.92
CA SER A 255 -30.63 4.70 -12.19
C SER A 255 -29.49 3.72 -12.47
N PHE A 256 -28.72 3.30 -11.48
CA PHE A 256 -27.64 2.37 -11.64
C PHE A 256 -27.33 1.63 -10.33
N TYR A 257 -26.68 0.48 -10.42
CA TYR A 257 -26.24 -0.28 -9.24
C TYR A 257 -24.76 -0.04 -8.96
N VAL A 258 -24.43 0.06 -7.66
CA VAL A 258 -23.08 -0.13 -7.17
C VAL A 258 -23.01 -1.47 -6.46
N VAL A 259 -22.03 -2.27 -6.84
CA VAL A 259 -21.78 -3.62 -6.31
C VAL A 259 -20.43 -3.63 -5.64
N GLY A 260 -20.37 -4.01 -4.37
CA GLY A 260 -19.12 -4.23 -3.66
C GLY A 260 -18.88 -5.72 -3.45
N ARG A 261 -17.73 -6.18 -3.92
CA ARG A 261 -17.29 -7.55 -3.75
C ARG A 261 -16.18 -7.62 -2.72
N GLU A 262 -16.27 -8.56 -1.79
CA GLU A 262 -15.22 -8.82 -0.81
C GLU A 262 -13.94 -9.32 -1.50
N ASP A 263 -12.77 -9.07 -0.88
CA ASP A 263 -11.51 -9.56 -1.45
C ASP A 263 -11.38 -11.08 -1.35
N ARG A 264 -10.56 -11.65 -2.22
CA ARG A 264 -10.28 -13.10 -2.26
C ARG A 264 -9.59 -13.61 -1.01
N SER A 265 -8.84 -12.76 -0.33
CA SER A 265 -8.17 -13.10 0.93
C SER A 265 -9.13 -13.42 2.06
N LYS A 266 -10.41 -13.06 1.95
CA LYS A 266 -11.47 -13.36 2.93
C LYS A 266 -11.39 -14.79 3.45
N ILE A 267 -11.23 -15.77 2.57
CA ILE A 267 -11.17 -17.19 2.96
C ILE A 267 -10.01 -17.49 3.91
N ASN A 268 -8.86 -16.82 3.72
CA ASN A 268 -7.67 -17.06 4.53
C ASN A 268 -7.80 -16.57 5.97
N PHE A 269 -8.67 -15.58 6.21
CA PHE A 269 -8.85 -14.93 7.51
C PHE A 269 -10.15 -15.32 8.20
N THR A 270 -11.21 -15.66 7.44
CA THR A 270 -12.53 -15.96 8.01
C THR A 270 -12.94 -17.42 7.85
N GLY A 271 -12.25 -18.20 7.00
CA GLY A 271 -12.66 -19.55 6.61
C GLY A 271 -13.80 -19.60 5.59
N TYR A 272 -14.40 -18.48 5.22
CA TYR A 272 -15.52 -18.38 4.29
C TYR A 272 -15.09 -17.76 2.96
N GLN A 273 -15.59 -18.31 1.87
CA GLN A 273 -15.37 -17.71 0.55
C GLN A 273 -16.19 -16.44 0.37
N ARG A 274 -15.73 -15.53 -0.49
CA ARG A 274 -16.56 -14.43 -0.99
C ARG A 274 -17.66 -14.99 -1.89
N LYS A 275 -18.79 -14.30 -1.98
CA LYS A 275 -19.87 -14.70 -2.87
C LYS A 275 -19.43 -14.68 -4.34
N SER A 276 -19.98 -15.57 -5.12
CA SER A 276 -19.84 -15.53 -6.56
C SER A 276 -20.56 -14.31 -7.15
N LEU A 277 -20.13 -13.84 -8.32
CA LEU A 277 -20.82 -12.76 -9.01
C LEU A 277 -22.29 -13.10 -9.28
N LYS A 278 -22.58 -14.36 -9.62
CA LYS A 278 -23.94 -14.83 -9.86
C LYS A 278 -24.83 -14.63 -8.62
N GLU A 279 -24.33 -14.95 -7.43
CA GLU A 279 -25.06 -14.75 -6.17
C GLU A 279 -25.29 -13.28 -5.85
N ILE A 280 -24.26 -12.42 -6.02
CA ILE A 280 -24.38 -10.99 -5.75
C ILE A 280 -25.36 -10.31 -6.70
N LEU A 281 -25.35 -10.73 -7.98
CA LEU A 281 -26.17 -10.16 -9.03
C LEU A 281 -27.57 -10.77 -9.15
N THR A 282 -27.96 -11.71 -8.28
CA THR A 282 -29.29 -12.37 -8.34
C THR A 282 -30.44 -11.36 -8.26
N ASN A 283 -30.30 -10.32 -7.43
CA ASN A 283 -31.33 -9.30 -7.21
C ASN A 283 -31.03 -7.98 -7.95
N VAL A 284 -30.09 -8.00 -8.89
CA VAL A 284 -29.73 -6.82 -9.68
C VAL A 284 -30.51 -6.84 -10.99
N ASN A 285 -31.32 -5.80 -11.23
CA ASN A 285 -31.95 -5.61 -12.52
C ASN A 285 -30.91 -5.19 -13.57
N ARG A 286 -30.67 -6.06 -14.55
CA ARG A 286 -29.64 -5.89 -15.58
C ARG A 286 -29.97 -4.86 -16.66
N ASP A 287 -31.17 -4.27 -16.62
CA ASP A 287 -31.52 -3.15 -17.51
C ASP A 287 -30.80 -1.86 -17.09
N TYR A 288 -30.35 -1.79 -15.83
CA TYR A 288 -29.57 -0.67 -15.31
C TYR A 288 -28.07 -0.90 -15.49
N PRO A 289 -27.26 0.16 -15.62
CA PRO A 289 -25.82 0.09 -15.50
C PRO A 289 -25.41 -0.50 -14.13
N VAL A 290 -24.33 -1.25 -14.13
CA VAL A 290 -23.75 -1.85 -12.92
C VAL A 290 -22.28 -1.44 -12.80
N ILE A 291 -21.91 -0.79 -11.70
CA ILE A 291 -20.53 -0.45 -11.38
C ILE A 291 -20.08 -1.37 -10.27
N MET A 292 -19.03 -2.15 -10.50
CA MET A 292 -18.54 -3.13 -9.54
C MET A 292 -17.20 -2.69 -8.94
N LEU A 293 -17.13 -2.73 -7.62
CA LEU A 293 -15.91 -2.59 -6.82
C LEU A 293 -15.36 -3.99 -6.51
N ASP A 294 -14.22 -4.32 -7.07
CA ASP A 294 -13.48 -5.56 -6.77
C ASP A 294 -11.99 -5.19 -6.65
N HIS A 295 -11.44 -5.23 -5.44
CA HIS A 295 -10.06 -4.85 -5.17
C HIS A 295 -9.06 -5.71 -5.95
N THR A 296 -9.30 -7.01 -6.03
CA THR A 296 -8.47 -7.93 -6.81
C THR A 296 -9.29 -8.55 -7.94
N PRO A 297 -9.46 -7.84 -9.08
CA PRO A 297 -10.31 -8.28 -10.18
C PRO A 297 -9.66 -9.45 -10.92
N SER A 298 -9.97 -10.67 -10.47
CA SER A 298 -9.48 -11.92 -11.08
C SER A 298 -10.63 -12.85 -11.40
N GLY A 299 -10.47 -13.63 -12.45
CA GLY A 299 -11.52 -14.52 -12.94
C GLY A 299 -12.69 -13.74 -13.53
N LEU A 300 -12.45 -12.53 -14.02
CA LEU A 300 -13.36 -11.82 -14.89
C LEU A 300 -13.34 -12.54 -16.22
N ASP A 301 -14.32 -13.42 -16.45
CA ASP A 301 -14.58 -13.91 -17.78
C ASP A 301 -15.00 -12.70 -18.63
N ARG A 302 -14.36 -12.51 -19.78
CA ARG A 302 -14.69 -11.42 -20.72
C ARG A 302 -16.18 -11.44 -21.15
N LYS A 303 -16.88 -12.56 -20.92
CA LYS A 303 -18.32 -12.72 -21.12
C LYS A 303 -19.17 -12.26 -19.95
N SER A 304 -18.60 -12.01 -18.77
CA SER A 304 -19.35 -11.54 -17.60
C SER A 304 -19.36 -10.01 -17.44
N VAL A 305 -18.71 -9.29 -18.35
CA VAL A 305 -18.78 -7.83 -18.47
C VAL A 305 -19.81 -7.50 -19.54
N VAL A 306 -21.07 -7.76 -19.23
CA VAL A 306 -22.21 -7.38 -20.09
C VAL A 306 -23.27 -6.70 -19.26
#